data_e3bce5a94137efef0b47a5a3fd6a345e
#
_entry.id   e3bce5a94137efef0b47a5a3fd6a345e
#
_cell.length_a   1.000
_cell.length_b   1.000
_cell.length_c   1.000
_cell.angle_alpha   90.00
_cell.angle_beta   90.00
_cell.angle_gamma   90.00
#
_symmetry.space_group_name_H-M   'P 1'
#
loop_
_entity.id
_entity.type
_entity.pdbx_description
1 polymer ?
#
loop_
_entity_poly.entity_id
_entity_poly.type
_entity_poly.pdbx_seq_one_letter_code
_entity_poly.pdbx_strand_id
1 'polypeptide(L)'
;MIALLSIGSVQALPQSIEGDWYLVHSYERTQNHHQFLSEPLQKKYSSVNTVSPTGGHYLYIASFEISKAQAYVIDFKNTSTIEFFRHQVYDQRGREVATMEGGIGSRIENPFFLRHGRIVTLVPGKYVLATQLISTNYLAIPEPYLDDQASYMHAIKRGNALTLFGLGIFWGLGIYYTVLAASRNRSVEAMYAIFIAGNFIYNSAALLVISDLLNLHSIYLVSMPVLVSSMAYMLFVMRLLEINPYQHKRLYYAGVVILLMMVLFLCLAIAFPNWALEFCRYEVALFLCYGLAVAIRQSQRKNATAKRYLVAISLFFVSGIIAISLSKLDQQFDLYIEHLGLVSVAIEVVLLALVLSFQFSQLRQEKEEALEALGMTEKVAHSDALTSLPNRYAFVKALEQMTMQGSLTFIDLDGLKFYNDQYGHARGDELLICFAKNYQHSLGSDLVLYRLGGDEFAVLSYKGEVAVVERAMQQAIERVRLEGFEFSGASAGYAYYYEADTIAELLRIADERMYENKRSRQQG
;
A
#
# COMPACT_ATOMS: atom_id res chain seq x y z
N MET A 1 22.77 -2.89 -5.41
CA MET A 1 22.49 -4.31 -5.09
C MET A 1 23.34 -5.25 -5.93
N ILE A 2 23.39 -5.13 -7.27
CA ILE A 2 24.26 -5.96 -8.14
C ILE A 2 25.76 -5.77 -7.79
N ALA A 3 26.19 -4.56 -7.43
CA ALA A 3 27.58 -4.27 -7.02
C ALA A 3 28.00 -4.94 -5.69
N LEU A 4 27.07 -5.29 -4.80
CA LEU A 4 27.37 -6.04 -3.56
C LEU A 4 27.64 -7.53 -3.80
N LEU A 5 27.26 -8.05 -4.97
CA LEU A 5 27.46 -9.45 -5.35
C LEU A 5 28.77 -9.68 -6.11
N SER A 6 29.49 -8.63 -6.52
CA SER A 6 30.61 -8.72 -7.48
C SER A 6 32.03 -8.43 -6.93
N ILE A 7 32.23 -8.18 -5.63
CA ILE A 7 33.57 -7.91 -5.08
C ILE A 7 34.12 -9.20 -4.46
N GLY A 8 34.74 -10.04 -5.29
CA GLY A 8 35.49 -11.21 -4.87
C GLY A 8 36.94 -10.85 -4.63
N SER A 9 37.40 -10.79 -3.37
CA SER A 9 38.80 -11.05 -3.02
C SER A 9 39.03 -12.55 -3.11
N VAL A 10 40.17 -12.98 -3.62
CA VAL A 10 40.62 -14.39 -3.62
C VAL A 10 40.87 -14.81 -2.17
N GLN A 11 39.81 -15.20 -1.46
CA GLN A 11 39.89 -15.91 -0.19
C GLN A 11 39.86 -17.41 -0.48
N ALA A 12 40.56 -18.20 0.35
CA ALA A 12 40.43 -19.64 0.28
C ALA A 12 38.95 -20.01 0.40
N LEU A 13 38.43 -20.82 -0.53
CA LEU A 13 37.02 -21.26 -0.49
C LEU A 13 36.81 -22.09 0.78
N PRO A 14 35.67 -21.89 1.49
CA PRO A 14 35.28 -22.75 2.59
C PRO A 14 35.24 -24.20 2.14
N GLN A 15 35.64 -25.11 3.03
CA GLN A 15 35.67 -26.54 2.72
C GLN A 15 34.27 -27.13 2.90
N SER A 16 33.66 -27.59 1.82
CA SER A 16 32.47 -28.45 1.90
C SER A 16 32.90 -29.78 2.56
N ILE A 17 32.13 -30.20 3.55
CA ILE A 17 32.33 -31.48 4.23
C ILE A 17 31.37 -32.48 3.61
N GLU A 18 31.85 -33.37 2.72
CA GLU A 18 31.01 -34.40 2.08
C GLU A 18 30.78 -35.56 3.03
N GLY A 19 29.53 -36.02 3.13
CA GLY A 19 29.13 -37.08 4.03
C GLY A 19 27.81 -37.71 3.69
N ASP A 20 27.39 -38.67 4.52
CA ASP A 20 26.19 -39.45 4.34
C ASP A 20 25.11 -39.09 5.35
N TRP A 21 23.84 -39.10 4.88
CA TRP A 21 22.65 -38.86 5.69
C TRP A 21 22.03 -40.16 6.17
N TYR A 22 21.60 -40.17 7.42
CA TYR A 22 20.92 -41.29 8.06
C TYR A 22 19.65 -40.80 8.75
N LEU A 23 18.55 -41.53 8.58
CA LEU A 23 17.28 -41.28 9.29
C LEU A 23 17.30 -42.02 10.64
N VAL A 24 17.03 -41.29 11.73
CA VAL A 24 16.96 -41.81 13.07
C VAL A 24 15.53 -42.09 13.47
N HIS A 25 15.13 -43.36 13.64
CA HIS A 25 13.76 -43.79 13.89
C HIS A 25 13.27 -43.68 15.34
N SER A 26 14.19 -43.55 16.33
CA SER A 26 13.85 -43.43 17.74
C SER A 26 14.46 -42.19 18.36
N TYR A 27 13.64 -41.50 19.17
CA TYR A 27 14.04 -40.31 19.93
C TYR A 27 14.93 -40.70 21.13
N GLU A 28 16.16 -41.09 20.91
CA GLU A 28 17.15 -41.21 21.96
C GLU A 28 17.82 -39.86 22.20
N ARG A 29 17.22 -39.06 23.07
CA ARG A 29 17.64 -37.69 23.40
C ARG A 29 19.01 -37.62 24.10
N THR A 30 19.50 -38.71 24.63
CA THR A 30 20.66 -38.73 25.50
C THR A 30 21.37 -40.09 25.48
N GLN A 31 22.30 -40.32 24.58
CA GLN A 31 23.39 -41.25 24.87
C GLN A 31 24.68 -40.76 24.25
N ASN A 32 25.80 -40.85 25.02
CA ASN A 32 27.16 -40.63 24.56
C ASN A 32 27.42 -41.48 23.32
N HIS A 33 27.52 -40.85 22.18
CA HIS A 33 27.59 -41.51 20.89
C HIS A 33 28.96 -42.08 20.54
N HIS A 34 29.77 -42.49 21.53
CA HIS A 34 30.98 -43.29 21.32
C HIS A 34 30.70 -44.57 20.50
N GLN A 35 29.46 -45.01 20.38
CA GLN A 35 29.06 -46.16 19.60
C GLN A 35 28.98 -45.94 18.08
N PHE A 36 28.97 -44.68 17.57
CA PHE A 36 28.88 -44.43 16.14
C PHE A 36 30.11 -44.83 15.32
N LEU A 37 31.28 -44.96 15.98
CA LEU A 37 32.53 -45.31 15.35
C LEU A 37 32.86 -46.80 15.41
N SER A 38 32.12 -47.59 16.22
CA SER A 38 32.44 -48.99 16.52
C SER A 38 31.53 -50.04 15.85
N GLU A 39 30.30 -49.67 15.42
CA GLU A 39 29.39 -50.56 14.70
C GLU A 39 29.04 -50.00 13.31
N PRO A 40 28.81 -50.87 12.29
CA PRO A 40 28.40 -50.38 10.98
C PRO A 40 27.04 -49.65 11.12
N LEU A 41 27.05 -48.32 10.93
CA LEU A 41 25.91 -47.41 11.05
C LEU A 41 24.67 -47.88 10.29
N GLN A 42 24.89 -48.59 9.17
CA GLN A 42 23.88 -49.21 8.33
C GLN A 42 23.00 -50.26 9.04
N LYS A 43 23.47 -50.83 10.16
CA LYS A 43 22.66 -51.75 10.98
C LYS A 43 21.73 -51.03 11.94
N LYS A 44 22.05 -49.79 12.33
CA LYS A 44 21.28 -49.03 13.34
C LYS A 44 20.36 -47.98 12.71
N TYR A 45 20.75 -47.40 11.57
CA TYR A 45 20.03 -46.29 10.92
C TYR A 45 19.81 -46.57 9.43
N SER A 46 18.70 -46.05 8.88
CA SER A 46 18.42 -46.12 7.45
C SER A 46 19.20 -45.02 6.69
N SER A 47 20.06 -45.37 5.75
CA SER A 47 20.68 -44.41 4.86
C SER A 47 19.63 -43.74 3.98
N VAL A 48 19.70 -42.41 3.85
CA VAL A 48 18.83 -41.60 3.03
C VAL A 48 19.64 -40.62 2.19
N ASN A 49 19.11 -40.21 1.04
CA ASN A 49 19.83 -39.30 0.16
C ASN A 49 19.77 -37.85 0.64
N THR A 50 18.74 -37.50 1.43
CA THR A 50 18.50 -36.09 1.86
C THR A 50 17.51 -36.05 3.02
N VAL A 51 17.40 -34.89 3.68
CA VAL A 51 16.38 -34.60 4.68
C VAL A 51 15.02 -34.39 4.03
N SER A 52 13.93 -34.79 4.71
CA SER A 52 12.56 -34.51 4.26
C SER A 52 12.15 -33.07 4.57
N PRO A 53 11.51 -32.35 3.65
CA PRO A 53 10.93 -31.02 3.94
C PRO A 53 9.94 -31.02 5.11
N THR A 54 9.28 -32.16 5.36
CA THR A 54 8.32 -32.34 6.48
C THR A 54 9.00 -32.68 7.80
N GLY A 55 10.28 -32.36 7.93
CA GLY A 55 11.01 -32.52 9.19
C GLY A 55 11.48 -33.94 9.46
N GLY A 56 11.95 -34.15 10.67
CA GLY A 56 12.47 -35.43 11.14
C GLY A 56 13.74 -35.29 11.96
N HIS A 57 14.25 -36.46 12.38
CA HIS A 57 15.50 -36.58 13.09
C HIS A 57 16.52 -37.25 12.18
N TYR A 58 17.62 -36.51 11.86
CA TYR A 58 18.65 -36.96 10.94
C TYR A 58 20.03 -36.91 11.59
N LEU A 59 20.89 -37.79 11.14
CA LEU A 59 22.31 -37.80 11.49
C LEU A 59 23.11 -37.65 10.18
N TYR A 60 23.99 -36.65 10.14
CA TYR A 60 24.96 -36.48 9.05
C TYR A 60 26.35 -36.86 9.53
N ILE A 61 27.04 -37.73 8.81
CA ILE A 61 28.40 -38.17 9.16
C ILE A 61 29.34 -37.94 7.99
N ALA A 62 30.41 -37.22 8.27
CA ALA A 62 31.38 -36.83 7.27
C ALA A 62 32.81 -36.85 7.85
N SER A 63 33.79 -37.14 6.99
CA SER A 63 35.20 -37.09 7.34
C SER A 63 35.85 -35.88 6.68
N PHE A 64 36.74 -35.19 7.41
CA PHE A 64 37.51 -34.06 6.88
C PHE A 64 38.94 -34.04 7.45
N GLU A 65 39.82 -33.30 6.78
CA GLU A 65 41.25 -33.22 7.15
C GLU A 65 41.65 -31.75 7.40
N ILE A 66 42.38 -31.54 8.47
CA ILE A 66 42.89 -30.25 8.90
C ILE A 66 44.40 -30.20 8.69
N SER A 67 44.86 -29.14 8.01
CA SER A 67 46.28 -28.92 7.71
C SER A 67 46.97 -27.92 8.66
N LYS A 68 46.24 -27.03 9.33
CA LYS A 68 46.76 -25.98 10.21
C LYS A 68 46.07 -25.98 11.56
N ALA A 69 46.84 -25.73 12.63
CA ALA A 69 46.30 -25.56 13.97
C ALA A 69 45.71 -24.15 14.13
N GLN A 70 44.37 -24.03 14.19
CA GLN A 70 43.69 -22.76 14.38
C GLN A 70 42.24 -22.97 14.81
N ALA A 71 41.52 -21.85 15.04
CA ALA A 71 40.07 -21.85 15.24
C ALA A 71 39.36 -21.92 13.90
N TYR A 72 38.46 -22.87 13.80
CA TYR A 72 37.54 -23.08 12.66
C TYR A 72 36.13 -22.85 13.09
N VAL A 73 35.24 -22.63 12.11
CA VAL A 73 33.81 -22.51 12.29
C VAL A 73 33.13 -23.59 11.47
N ILE A 74 32.24 -24.34 12.12
CA ILE A 74 31.32 -25.26 11.47
C ILE A 74 29.96 -24.56 11.39
N ASP A 75 29.40 -24.40 10.18
CA ASP A 75 28.09 -23.82 9.91
C ASP A 75 27.41 -24.61 8.79
N PHE A 76 26.19 -24.21 8.41
CA PHE A 76 25.41 -24.85 7.37
C PHE A 76 25.39 -24.00 6.10
N LYS A 77 25.44 -24.64 4.93
CA LYS A 77 25.04 -24.07 3.66
C LYS A 77 23.51 -24.07 3.55
N ASN A 78 23.00 -23.30 2.61
CA ASN A 78 21.65 -23.32 2.07
C ASN A 78 20.56 -22.74 2.98
N THR A 79 20.57 -22.97 4.29
CA THR A 79 19.47 -22.53 5.17
C THR A 79 19.91 -22.24 6.59
N SER A 80 19.28 -21.25 7.21
CA SER A 80 19.31 -20.98 8.65
C SER A 80 18.11 -21.57 9.39
N THR A 81 17.13 -22.12 8.67
CA THR A 81 15.88 -22.64 9.25
C THR A 81 16.08 -24.05 9.77
N ILE A 82 16.72 -24.17 10.93
CA ILE A 82 17.00 -25.41 11.65
C ILE A 82 16.53 -25.25 13.09
N GLU A 83 15.63 -26.14 13.55
CA GLU A 83 15.07 -26.02 14.90
C GLU A 83 16.10 -26.37 15.98
N PHE A 84 16.81 -27.50 15.82
CA PHE A 84 17.87 -27.92 16.71
C PHE A 84 18.94 -28.68 15.94
N PHE A 85 20.20 -28.43 16.29
CA PHE A 85 21.36 -29.23 15.83
C PHE A 85 22.37 -29.43 16.95
N ARG A 86 23.12 -30.56 16.82
CA ARG A 86 24.29 -30.85 17.63
C ARG A 86 25.40 -31.34 16.72
N HIS A 87 26.56 -30.65 16.74
CA HIS A 87 27.80 -31.08 16.14
C HIS A 87 28.67 -31.79 17.15
N GLN A 88 29.18 -32.95 16.80
CA GLN A 88 30.20 -33.69 17.56
C GLN A 88 31.40 -33.97 16.64
N VAL A 89 32.59 -33.57 17.08
CA VAL A 89 33.82 -33.75 16.33
C VAL A 89 34.69 -34.80 17.03
N TYR A 90 35.12 -35.81 16.31
CA TYR A 90 35.92 -36.92 16.80
C TYR A 90 37.29 -36.95 16.11
N ASP A 91 38.35 -37.30 16.86
CA ASP A 91 39.69 -37.54 16.30
C ASP A 91 39.81 -38.94 15.66
N GLN A 92 40.94 -39.23 15.03
CA GLN A 92 41.21 -40.55 14.41
C GLN A 92 41.15 -41.72 15.40
N ARG A 93 41.25 -41.47 16.71
CA ARG A 93 41.16 -42.50 17.77
C ARG A 93 39.75 -42.65 18.30
N GLY A 94 38.78 -41.96 17.69
CA GLY A 94 37.38 -41.97 18.12
C GLY A 94 37.11 -41.19 19.42
N ARG A 95 38.05 -40.35 19.90
CA ARG A 95 37.81 -39.50 21.06
C ARG A 95 37.08 -38.25 20.64
N GLU A 96 36.06 -37.86 21.40
CA GLU A 96 35.36 -36.62 21.22
C GLU A 96 36.27 -35.42 21.52
N VAL A 97 36.42 -34.53 20.54
CA VAL A 97 37.22 -33.31 20.62
C VAL A 97 36.37 -32.11 21.01
N ALA A 98 35.14 -32.06 20.49
CA ALA A 98 34.23 -30.97 20.74
C ALA A 98 32.77 -31.40 20.54
N THR A 99 31.88 -30.83 21.34
CA THR A 99 30.43 -30.90 21.16
C THR A 99 29.84 -29.48 21.19
N MET A 100 29.02 -29.16 20.20
CA MET A 100 28.43 -27.82 20.01
C MET A 100 26.99 -27.97 19.59
N GLU A 101 26.11 -27.16 20.19
CA GLU A 101 24.67 -27.19 19.94
C GLU A 101 24.14 -25.83 19.51
N GLY A 102 23.00 -25.82 18.81
CA GLY A 102 22.30 -24.61 18.39
C GLY A 102 20.98 -24.89 17.68
N GLY A 103 20.48 -23.87 16.99
CA GLY A 103 19.22 -23.90 16.27
C GLY A 103 18.24 -22.85 16.75
N ILE A 104 17.20 -22.58 15.96
CA ILE A 104 16.14 -21.57 16.27
C ILE A 104 15.43 -21.91 17.60
N GLY A 105 15.23 -23.19 17.90
CA GLY A 105 14.62 -23.68 19.15
C GLY A 105 15.58 -23.77 20.33
N SER A 106 16.87 -23.55 20.13
CA SER A 106 17.90 -23.61 21.17
C SER A 106 18.00 -22.29 21.92
N ARG A 107 18.18 -22.36 23.26
CA ARG A 107 18.48 -21.20 24.11
C ARG A 107 19.98 -20.88 24.20
N ILE A 108 20.81 -21.63 23.48
CA ILE A 108 22.24 -21.40 23.46
C ILE A 108 22.51 -20.21 22.54
N GLU A 109 23.19 -19.19 23.08
CA GLU A 109 23.53 -17.97 22.34
C GLU A 109 24.41 -18.29 21.11
N ASN A 110 24.13 -17.65 19.99
CA ASN A 110 24.94 -17.77 18.79
C ASN A 110 26.23 -16.94 18.93
N PRO A 111 27.41 -17.53 18.75
CA PRO A 111 28.67 -16.78 18.83
C PRO A 111 28.84 -15.79 17.67
N PHE A 112 28.09 -15.98 16.59
CA PHE A 112 28.08 -15.11 15.42
C PHE A 112 26.67 -14.56 15.20
N PHE A 113 26.58 -13.26 15.09
CA PHE A 113 25.29 -12.57 14.87
C PHE A 113 24.59 -13.05 13.59
N LEU A 114 23.36 -13.46 13.71
CA LEU A 114 22.47 -13.98 12.65
C LEU A 114 23.02 -15.22 11.93
N ARG A 115 23.78 -16.07 12.64
CA ARG A 115 24.38 -17.28 12.09
C ARG A 115 24.44 -18.42 13.10
N HIS A 116 24.29 -19.63 12.60
CA HIS A 116 24.42 -20.85 13.40
C HIS A 116 25.87 -21.30 13.67
N GLY A 117 26.84 -20.64 13.07
CA GLY A 117 28.25 -21.03 13.16
C GLY A 117 28.73 -21.34 14.58
N ARG A 118 29.50 -22.43 14.74
CA ARG A 118 30.07 -22.87 16.02
C ARG A 118 31.57 -22.96 15.91
N ILE A 119 32.27 -22.41 16.91
CA ILE A 119 33.73 -22.36 16.93
C ILE A 119 34.29 -23.67 17.47
N VAL A 120 35.29 -24.23 16.78
CA VAL A 120 36.05 -25.38 17.20
C VAL A 120 37.54 -25.16 16.94
N THR A 121 38.41 -25.43 17.92
CA THR A 121 39.85 -25.35 17.74
C THR A 121 40.40 -26.72 17.39
N LEU A 122 41.03 -26.84 16.22
CA LEU A 122 41.52 -28.09 15.68
C LEU A 122 43.04 -27.99 15.40
N VAL A 123 43.73 -29.11 15.53
CA VAL A 123 45.13 -29.26 15.15
C VAL A 123 45.24 -30.10 13.85
N PRO A 124 46.37 -30.09 13.13
CA PRO A 124 46.53 -30.93 11.94
C PRO A 124 46.20 -32.40 12.21
N GLY A 125 45.31 -32.98 11.37
CA GLY A 125 44.84 -34.35 11.51
C GLY A 125 43.57 -34.62 10.76
N LYS A 126 43.11 -35.87 10.81
CA LYS A 126 41.83 -36.31 10.26
C LYS A 126 40.77 -36.36 11.35
N TYR A 127 39.58 -35.91 11.03
CA TYR A 127 38.45 -35.81 11.94
C TYR A 127 37.18 -36.38 11.32
N VAL A 128 36.27 -36.79 12.17
CA VAL A 128 34.91 -37.16 11.79
C VAL A 128 33.94 -36.19 12.45
N LEU A 129 33.06 -35.57 11.63
CA LEU A 129 31.96 -34.77 12.08
C LEU A 129 30.70 -35.63 12.12
N ALA A 130 30.03 -35.69 13.25
CA ALA A 130 28.69 -36.23 13.38
C ALA A 130 27.73 -35.07 13.73
N THR A 131 26.83 -34.73 12.83
CA THR A 131 25.84 -33.66 13.02
C THR A 131 24.47 -34.27 13.17
N GLN A 132 23.91 -34.14 14.35
CA GLN A 132 22.51 -34.48 14.62
C GLN A 132 21.60 -33.28 14.32
N LEU A 133 20.51 -33.53 13.59
CA LEU A 133 19.51 -32.52 13.22
C LEU A 133 18.14 -32.99 13.68
N ILE A 134 17.42 -32.11 14.36
CA ILE A 134 16.04 -32.34 14.78
C ILE A 134 15.26 -31.08 14.39
N SER A 135 14.30 -31.22 13.49
CA SER A 135 13.46 -30.09 13.11
C SER A 135 12.08 -30.56 12.73
N THR A 136 11.10 -29.75 13.07
CA THR A 136 9.68 -29.95 12.67
C THR A 136 9.54 -29.87 11.14
N ASN A 137 10.35 -29.07 10.48
CA ASN A 137 10.42 -28.94 9.03
C ASN A 137 11.79 -28.43 8.59
N TYR A 138 12.12 -28.58 7.31
CA TYR A 138 13.34 -28.05 6.69
C TYR A 138 12.97 -27.24 5.46
N LEU A 139 13.45 -26.00 5.37
CA LEU A 139 13.25 -25.13 4.21
C LEU A 139 14.11 -25.55 3.01
N ALA A 140 15.35 -25.94 3.30
CA ALA A 140 16.31 -26.51 2.35
C ALA A 140 17.18 -27.54 3.07
N ILE A 141 18.05 -28.24 2.33
CA ILE A 141 18.98 -29.23 2.89
C ILE A 141 20.10 -28.50 3.64
N PRO A 142 20.25 -28.66 4.98
CA PRO A 142 21.29 -28.00 5.75
C PRO A 142 22.60 -28.78 5.65
N GLU A 143 23.46 -28.45 4.71
CA GLU A 143 24.76 -29.10 4.52
C GLU A 143 25.84 -28.46 5.40
N PRO A 144 26.46 -29.20 6.33
CA PRO A 144 27.58 -28.68 7.12
C PRO A 144 28.81 -28.34 6.26
N TYR A 145 29.47 -27.24 6.59
CA TYR A 145 30.74 -26.85 6.00
C TYR A 145 31.71 -26.31 7.06
N LEU A 146 32.98 -26.24 6.72
CA LEU A 146 34.04 -25.75 7.58
C LEU A 146 34.72 -24.54 6.94
N ASP A 147 34.99 -23.51 7.73
CA ASP A 147 35.74 -22.33 7.30
C ASP A 147 36.71 -21.91 8.42
N ASP A 148 37.79 -21.19 8.09
CA ASP A 148 38.57 -20.53 9.11
C ASP A 148 37.79 -19.35 9.72
N GLN A 149 38.00 -19.10 11.01
CA GLN A 149 37.22 -18.11 11.74
C GLN A 149 37.30 -16.70 11.13
N ALA A 150 38.46 -16.29 10.61
CA ALA A 150 38.67 -14.95 10.07
C ALA A 150 37.92 -14.77 8.72
N SER A 151 38.05 -15.75 7.83
CA SER A 151 37.32 -15.80 6.55
C SER A 151 35.82 -15.85 6.77
N TYR A 152 35.35 -16.69 7.68
CA TYR A 152 33.94 -16.81 8.05
C TYR A 152 33.36 -15.47 8.54
N MET A 153 34.03 -14.79 9.49
CA MET A 153 33.59 -13.49 10.01
C MET A 153 33.50 -12.41 8.91
N HIS A 154 34.33 -12.52 7.87
CA HIS A 154 34.25 -11.59 6.74
C HIS A 154 33.13 -11.97 5.79
N ALA A 155 32.94 -13.24 5.49
CA ALA A 155 31.94 -13.74 4.55
C ALA A 155 30.47 -13.42 5.00
N ILE A 156 30.16 -13.66 6.29
CA ILE A 156 28.80 -13.48 6.83
C ILE A 156 28.31 -12.02 6.80
N LYS A 157 29.21 -11.02 6.68
CA LYS A 157 28.84 -9.59 6.66
C LYS A 157 27.87 -9.25 5.54
N ARG A 158 27.99 -9.91 4.38
CA ARG A 158 27.10 -9.66 3.23
C ARG A 158 25.69 -10.13 3.52
N GLY A 159 25.52 -11.35 4.00
CA GLY A 159 24.22 -11.90 4.37
C GLY A 159 23.53 -11.07 5.46
N ASN A 160 24.30 -10.73 6.52
CA ASN A 160 23.79 -9.92 7.61
C ASN A 160 23.36 -8.50 7.14
N ALA A 161 24.16 -7.87 6.26
CA ALA A 161 23.80 -6.58 5.68
C ALA A 161 22.52 -6.66 4.83
N LEU A 162 22.37 -7.70 4.01
CA LEU A 162 21.14 -7.95 3.24
C LEU A 162 19.93 -8.15 4.16
N THR A 163 20.09 -8.92 5.24
CA THR A 163 19.05 -9.14 6.24
C THR A 163 18.57 -7.82 6.84
N LEU A 164 19.48 -7.03 7.40
CA LEU A 164 19.12 -5.77 8.05
C LEU A 164 18.52 -4.76 7.07
N PHE A 165 19.07 -4.66 5.87
CA PHE A 165 18.55 -3.78 4.83
C PHE A 165 17.14 -4.19 4.36
N GLY A 166 16.93 -5.47 4.08
CA GLY A 166 15.62 -5.99 3.66
C GLY A 166 14.56 -5.84 4.75
N LEU A 167 14.89 -6.16 5.98
CA LEU A 167 13.98 -5.96 7.12
C LEU A 167 13.70 -4.48 7.38
N GLY A 168 14.68 -3.59 7.16
CA GLY A 168 14.47 -2.14 7.22
C GLY A 168 13.42 -1.65 6.21
N ILE A 169 13.41 -2.20 4.99
CA ILE A 169 12.37 -1.91 3.98
C ILE A 169 11.00 -2.36 4.50
N PHE A 170 10.87 -3.58 5.00
CA PHE A 170 9.59 -4.08 5.52
C PHE A 170 9.10 -3.26 6.72
N TRP A 171 10.00 -2.91 7.64
CA TRP A 171 9.68 -2.10 8.81
C TRP A 171 9.17 -0.71 8.42
N GLY A 172 9.91 0.00 7.55
CA GLY A 172 9.52 1.34 7.10
C GLY A 172 8.20 1.36 6.33
N LEU A 173 8.04 0.48 5.34
CA LEU A 173 6.81 0.38 4.56
C LEU A 173 5.65 -0.19 5.38
N GLY A 174 5.89 -1.13 6.29
CA GLY A 174 4.88 -1.67 7.19
C GLY A 174 4.27 -0.60 8.10
N ILE A 175 5.09 0.23 8.75
CA ILE A 175 4.63 1.37 9.54
C ILE A 175 3.86 2.36 8.68
N TYR A 176 4.42 2.75 7.52
CA TYR A 176 3.79 3.70 6.61
C TYR A 176 2.37 3.26 6.21
N TYR A 177 2.21 2.01 5.74
CA TYR A 177 0.90 1.51 5.32
C TYR A 177 -0.06 1.25 6.47
N THR A 178 0.44 0.92 7.67
CA THR A 178 -0.38 0.82 8.88
C THR A 178 -0.98 2.17 9.27
N VAL A 179 -0.15 3.23 9.31
CA VAL A 179 -0.61 4.60 9.59
C VAL A 179 -1.58 5.07 8.50
N LEU A 180 -1.28 4.77 7.24
CA LEU A 180 -2.11 5.15 6.11
C LEU A 180 -3.48 4.45 6.17
N ALA A 181 -3.53 3.16 6.51
CA ALA A 181 -4.76 2.40 6.69
C ALA A 181 -5.62 2.98 7.82
N ALA A 182 -5.00 3.31 8.96
CA ALA A 182 -5.69 3.90 10.10
C ALA A 182 -6.24 5.31 9.79
N SER A 183 -5.46 6.16 9.09
CA SER A 183 -5.87 7.54 8.78
C SER A 183 -6.96 7.64 7.73
N ARG A 184 -7.07 6.66 6.82
CA ARG A 184 -7.98 6.70 5.66
C ARG A 184 -9.15 5.72 5.75
N ASN A 185 -9.15 4.87 6.77
CA ASN A 185 -10.12 3.77 6.94
C ASN A 185 -10.30 2.92 5.66
N ARG A 186 -9.18 2.61 4.98
CA ARG A 186 -9.18 1.84 3.74
C ARG A 186 -8.66 0.43 3.96
N SER A 187 -9.43 -0.54 3.50
CA SER A 187 -9.12 -1.96 3.65
C SER A 187 -7.94 -2.44 2.80
N VAL A 188 -7.65 -1.78 1.67
CA VAL A 188 -6.55 -2.17 0.76
C VAL A 188 -5.20 -1.96 1.42
N GLU A 189 -4.99 -0.78 2.02
CA GLU A 189 -3.76 -0.45 2.73
C GLU A 189 -3.57 -1.32 3.98
N ALA A 190 -4.66 -1.65 4.69
CA ALA A 190 -4.61 -2.54 5.84
C ALA A 190 -4.19 -3.97 5.47
N MET A 191 -4.75 -4.54 4.40
CA MET A 191 -4.39 -5.86 3.90
C MET A 191 -2.92 -5.91 3.45
N TYR A 192 -2.46 -4.85 2.80
CA TYR A 192 -1.07 -4.73 2.39
C TYR A 192 -0.11 -4.58 3.59
N ALA A 193 -0.47 -3.82 4.61
CA ALA A 193 0.29 -3.72 5.86
C ALA A 193 0.41 -5.08 6.57
N ILE A 194 -0.67 -5.88 6.62
CA ILE A 194 -0.66 -7.24 7.19
C ILE A 194 0.27 -8.15 6.39
N PHE A 195 0.25 -8.06 5.05
CA PHE A 195 1.17 -8.81 4.19
C PHE A 195 2.64 -8.47 4.50
N ILE A 196 2.98 -7.18 4.59
CA ILE A 196 4.33 -6.73 4.93
C ILE A 196 4.74 -7.21 6.33
N ALA A 197 3.85 -7.07 7.32
CA ALA A 197 4.12 -7.47 8.70
C ALA A 197 4.37 -8.98 8.83
N GLY A 198 3.58 -9.82 8.14
CA GLY A 198 3.80 -11.26 8.14
C GLY A 198 5.13 -11.67 7.52
N ASN A 199 5.51 -11.02 6.40
CA ASN A 199 6.82 -11.24 5.78
C ASN A 199 7.97 -10.71 6.64
N PHE A 200 7.79 -9.60 7.35
CA PHE A 200 8.76 -9.09 8.33
C PHE A 200 9.00 -10.11 9.44
N ILE A 201 7.94 -10.65 10.05
CA ILE A 201 8.05 -11.63 11.14
C ILE A 201 8.71 -12.92 10.63
N TYR A 202 8.26 -13.44 9.48
CA TYR A 202 8.82 -14.62 8.85
C TYR A 202 10.32 -14.49 8.62
N ASN A 203 10.76 -13.46 7.88
CA ASN A 203 12.17 -13.27 7.55
C ASN A 203 13.02 -12.96 8.79
N SER A 204 12.48 -12.25 9.77
CA SER A 204 13.15 -11.99 11.04
C SER A 204 13.36 -13.28 11.86
N ALA A 205 12.42 -14.22 11.82
CA ALA A 205 12.54 -15.51 12.48
C ALA A 205 13.48 -16.45 11.70
N ALA A 206 13.29 -16.57 10.39
CA ALA A 206 14.08 -17.44 9.53
C ALA A 206 15.55 -17.05 9.48
N LEU A 207 15.86 -15.76 9.56
CA LEU A 207 17.25 -15.23 9.54
C LEU A 207 17.77 -14.88 10.95
N LEU A 208 17.25 -15.53 11.98
CA LEU A 208 17.71 -15.50 13.37
C LEU A 208 17.61 -14.15 14.10
N VAL A 209 17.03 -13.11 13.49
CA VAL A 209 16.92 -11.78 14.11
C VAL A 209 16.06 -11.83 15.38
N ILE A 210 14.95 -12.58 15.36
CA ILE A 210 14.05 -12.72 16.51
C ILE A 210 14.73 -13.52 17.63
N SER A 211 15.46 -14.59 17.30
CA SER A 211 16.19 -15.39 18.30
C SER A 211 17.36 -14.62 18.91
N ASP A 212 18.17 -13.94 18.09
CA ASP A 212 19.40 -13.29 18.54
C ASP A 212 19.14 -11.95 19.27
N LEU A 213 18.10 -11.18 18.87
CA LEU A 213 17.82 -9.88 19.48
C LEU A 213 16.71 -9.90 20.54
N LEU A 214 15.69 -10.74 20.36
CA LEU A 214 14.52 -10.79 21.25
C LEU A 214 14.48 -12.03 22.16
N ASN A 215 15.42 -12.94 21.96
CA ASN A 215 15.49 -14.22 22.71
C ASN A 215 14.18 -15.04 22.62
N LEU A 216 13.49 -14.97 21.47
CA LEU A 216 12.27 -15.72 21.18
C LEU A 216 12.60 -16.92 20.28
N HIS A 217 12.46 -18.12 20.85
CA HIS A 217 12.87 -19.39 20.23
C HIS A 217 11.64 -20.19 19.80
N SER A 218 11.07 -19.91 18.62
CA SER A 218 9.90 -20.61 18.10
C SER A 218 9.95 -20.83 16.60
N ILE A 219 9.97 -22.07 16.17
CA ILE A 219 9.94 -22.46 14.76
C ILE A 219 8.60 -22.09 14.08
N TYR A 220 7.51 -21.95 14.85
CA TYR A 220 6.20 -21.55 14.30
C TYR A 220 6.22 -20.14 13.70
N LEU A 221 7.14 -19.26 14.12
CA LEU A 221 7.30 -17.93 13.54
C LEU A 221 7.84 -17.97 12.09
N VAL A 222 8.36 -19.13 11.65
CA VAL A 222 8.82 -19.34 10.29
C VAL A 222 7.69 -19.77 9.34
N SER A 223 6.51 -20.13 9.81
CA SER A 223 5.42 -20.60 8.95
C SER A 223 4.10 -19.84 9.15
N MET A 224 3.61 -19.71 10.40
CA MET A 224 2.30 -19.13 10.66
C MET A 224 2.10 -17.70 10.15
N PRO A 225 3.10 -16.77 10.26
CA PRO A 225 2.95 -15.43 9.70
C PRO A 225 2.80 -15.41 8.18
N VAL A 226 3.43 -16.36 7.47
CA VAL A 226 3.31 -16.47 6.01
C VAL A 226 1.90 -16.87 5.61
N LEU A 227 1.31 -17.88 6.27
CA LEU A 227 -0.06 -18.34 6.00
C LEU A 227 -1.08 -17.20 6.16
N VAL A 228 -0.98 -16.42 7.24
CA VAL A 228 -1.87 -15.27 7.49
C VAL A 228 -1.62 -14.15 6.47
N SER A 229 -0.35 -13.85 6.17
CA SER A 229 -0.01 -12.77 5.23
C SER A 229 -0.38 -13.11 3.79
N SER A 230 -0.30 -14.36 3.39
CA SER A 230 -0.73 -14.83 2.06
C SER A 230 -2.23 -14.62 1.85
N MET A 231 -3.07 -14.89 2.86
CA MET A 231 -4.50 -14.59 2.81
C MET A 231 -4.76 -13.08 2.68
N ALA A 232 -4.03 -12.27 3.46
CA ALA A 232 -4.12 -10.81 3.34
C ALA A 232 -3.71 -10.31 1.95
N TYR A 233 -2.65 -10.88 1.36
CA TYR A 233 -2.24 -10.59 0.00
C TYR A 233 -3.31 -10.95 -1.04
N MET A 234 -3.94 -12.10 -0.90
CA MET A 234 -5.02 -12.52 -1.80
C MET A 234 -6.19 -11.53 -1.77
N LEU A 235 -6.62 -11.11 -0.57
CA LEU A 235 -7.66 -10.08 -0.40
C LEU A 235 -7.21 -8.72 -0.95
N PHE A 236 -5.94 -8.36 -0.73
CA PHE A 236 -5.33 -7.15 -1.29
C PHE A 236 -5.43 -7.14 -2.81
N VAL A 237 -5.02 -8.21 -3.50
CA VAL A 237 -5.07 -8.29 -4.97
C VAL A 237 -6.50 -8.20 -5.49
N MET A 238 -7.46 -8.88 -4.86
CA MET A 238 -8.86 -8.78 -5.25
C MET A 238 -9.40 -7.35 -5.15
N ARG A 239 -9.01 -6.62 -4.10
CA ARG A 239 -9.43 -5.21 -3.89
C ARG A 239 -8.67 -4.25 -4.80
N LEU A 240 -7.35 -4.41 -4.94
CA LEU A 240 -6.49 -3.58 -5.79
C LEU A 240 -6.96 -3.60 -7.25
N LEU A 241 -7.36 -4.77 -7.75
CA LEU A 241 -7.80 -4.98 -9.13
C LEU A 241 -9.33 -4.90 -9.28
N GLU A 242 -10.04 -4.44 -8.25
CA GLU A 242 -11.49 -4.20 -8.23
C GLU A 242 -12.32 -5.43 -8.63
N ILE A 243 -11.89 -6.62 -8.19
CA ILE A 243 -12.59 -7.88 -8.48
C ILE A 243 -13.83 -7.96 -7.58
N ASN A 244 -15.00 -7.77 -8.18
CA ASN A 244 -16.29 -7.83 -7.50
C ASN A 244 -17.24 -8.86 -8.13
N PRO A 245 -18.24 -9.36 -7.38
CA PRO A 245 -19.14 -10.42 -7.86
C PRO A 245 -20.06 -9.98 -9.01
N TYR A 246 -20.28 -8.68 -9.18
CA TYR A 246 -21.20 -8.15 -10.21
C TYR A 246 -20.52 -8.10 -11.58
N GLN A 247 -19.29 -7.59 -11.64
CA GLN A 247 -18.58 -7.37 -12.90
C GLN A 247 -17.67 -8.56 -13.28
N HIS A 248 -17.14 -9.28 -12.28
CA HIS A 248 -16.12 -10.32 -12.45
C HIS A 248 -16.48 -11.62 -11.75
N LYS A 249 -17.74 -12.09 -11.89
CA LYS A 249 -18.32 -13.22 -11.16
C LYS A 249 -17.38 -14.44 -11.07
N ARG A 250 -16.83 -14.91 -12.20
CA ARG A 250 -15.96 -16.11 -12.24
C ARG A 250 -14.66 -15.90 -11.45
N LEU A 251 -14.01 -14.74 -11.62
CA LEU A 251 -12.75 -14.45 -10.93
C LEU A 251 -12.98 -14.24 -9.43
N TYR A 252 -14.08 -13.57 -9.06
CA TYR A 252 -14.45 -13.37 -7.66
C TYR A 252 -14.66 -14.71 -6.93
N TYR A 253 -15.49 -15.60 -7.46
CA TYR A 253 -15.73 -16.89 -6.82
C TYR A 253 -14.50 -17.80 -6.84
N ALA A 254 -13.68 -17.75 -7.87
CA ALA A 254 -12.38 -18.45 -7.86
C ALA A 254 -11.50 -17.93 -6.71
N GLY A 255 -11.43 -16.61 -6.51
CA GLY A 255 -10.70 -16.01 -5.38
C GLY A 255 -11.24 -16.44 -4.01
N VAL A 256 -12.58 -16.49 -3.87
CA VAL A 256 -13.22 -16.97 -2.62
C VAL A 256 -12.89 -18.44 -2.35
N VAL A 257 -12.93 -19.29 -3.37
CA VAL A 257 -12.56 -20.72 -3.23
C VAL A 257 -11.10 -20.86 -2.79
N ILE A 258 -10.18 -20.09 -3.41
CA ILE A 258 -8.78 -20.11 -3.01
C ILE A 258 -8.61 -19.64 -1.57
N LEU A 259 -9.28 -18.57 -1.15
CA LEU A 259 -9.25 -18.10 0.25
C LEU A 259 -9.75 -19.19 1.23
N LEU A 260 -10.81 -19.91 0.89
CA LEU A 260 -11.29 -21.02 1.72
C LEU A 260 -10.26 -22.16 1.80
N MET A 261 -9.56 -22.47 0.68
CA MET A 261 -8.45 -23.42 0.70
C MET A 261 -7.29 -22.94 1.58
N MET A 262 -6.94 -21.64 1.55
CA MET A 262 -5.89 -21.07 2.41
C MET A 262 -6.27 -21.17 3.89
N VAL A 263 -7.52 -20.88 4.24
CA VAL A 263 -8.03 -21.10 5.63
C VAL A 263 -7.91 -22.57 6.02
N LEU A 264 -8.24 -23.49 5.12
CA LEU A 264 -8.07 -24.93 5.37
C LEU A 264 -6.58 -25.28 5.58
N PHE A 265 -5.65 -24.74 4.79
CA PHE A 265 -4.22 -24.95 4.97
C PHE A 265 -3.70 -24.40 6.31
N LEU A 266 -4.19 -23.24 6.76
CA LEU A 266 -3.89 -22.73 8.09
C LEU A 266 -4.37 -23.69 9.20
N CYS A 267 -5.60 -24.20 9.11
CA CYS A 267 -6.11 -25.19 10.06
C CYS A 267 -5.29 -26.50 10.04
N LEU A 268 -4.92 -26.97 8.85
CA LEU A 268 -4.09 -28.15 8.69
C LEU A 268 -2.66 -27.93 9.20
N ALA A 269 -2.08 -26.73 9.04
CA ALA A 269 -0.77 -26.38 9.57
C ALA A 269 -0.74 -26.38 11.10
N ILE A 270 -1.83 -26.00 11.74
CA ILE A 270 -1.97 -26.12 13.21
C ILE A 270 -2.08 -27.58 13.65
N ALA A 271 -2.84 -28.39 12.92
CA ALA A 271 -3.02 -29.81 13.21
C ALA A 271 -1.77 -30.66 12.89
N PHE A 272 -1.05 -30.30 11.84
CA PHE A 272 0.13 -31.00 11.33
C PHE A 272 1.30 -30.04 11.12
N PRO A 273 1.98 -29.59 12.19
CA PRO A 273 3.03 -28.55 12.13
C PRO A 273 4.19 -28.88 11.20
N ASN A 274 4.50 -30.15 11.02
CA ASN A 274 5.54 -30.65 10.12
C ASN A 274 5.24 -30.40 8.62
N TRP A 275 3.98 -30.14 8.26
CA TRP A 275 3.56 -29.79 6.91
C TRP A 275 3.40 -28.26 6.70
N ALA A 276 3.57 -27.46 7.76
CA ALA A 276 3.28 -26.04 7.72
C ALA A 276 4.02 -25.28 6.61
N LEU A 277 5.32 -25.57 6.39
CA LEU A 277 6.09 -24.95 5.29
C LEU A 277 5.61 -25.38 3.90
N GLU A 278 5.15 -26.64 3.75
CA GLU A 278 4.58 -27.08 2.48
C GLU A 278 3.25 -26.36 2.18
N PHE A 279 2.41 -26.18 3.20
CA PHE A 279 1.18 -25.37 3.05
C PHE A 279 1.50 -23.91 2.69
N CYS A 280 2.55 -23.30 3.27
CA CYS A 280 3.03 -21.99 2.84
C CYS A 280 3.41 -21.96 1.35
N ARG A 281 4.12 -22.97 0.86
CA ARG A 281 4.51 -23.08 -0.57
C ARG A 281 3.28 -23.19 -1.47
N TYR A 282 2.28 -23.99 -1.09
CA TYR A 282 1.01 -24.12 -1.83
C TYR A 282 0.23 -22.79 -1.84
N GLU A 283 0.14 -22.09 -0.71
CA GLU A 283 -0.53 -20.78 -0.65
C GLU A 283 0.15 -19.74 -1.53
N VAL A 284 1.48 -19.65 -1.48
CA VAL A 284 2.24 -18.75 -2.34
C VAL A 284 1.99 -19.06 -3.82
N ALA A 285 2.02 -20.33 -4.21
CA ALA A 285 1.72 -20.74 -5.58
C ALA A 285 0.28 -20.36 -6.00
N LEU A 286 -0.70 -20.57 -5.12
CA LEU A 286 -2.11 -20.27 -5.39
C LEU A 286 -2.34 -18.76 -5.59
N PHE A 287 -1.83 -17.91 -4.70
CA PHE A 287 -2.04 -16.47 -4.85
C PHE A 287 -1.27 -15.89 -6.04
N LEU A 288 -0.07 -16.41 -6.35
CA LEU A 288 0.70 -15.99 -7.51
C LEU A 288 -0.02 -16.34 -8.82
N CYS A 289 -0.49 -17.60 -8.96
CA CYS A 289 -1.24 -18.03 -10.14
C CYS A 289 -2.52 -17.21 -10.30
N TYR A 290 -3.27 -16.99 -9.21
CA TYR A 290 -4.47 -16.19 -9.25
C TYR A 290 -4.17 -14.72 -9.60
N GLY A 291 -3.21 -14.10 -8.92
CA GLY A 291 -2.80 -12.72 -9.16
C GLY A 291 -2.37 -12.49 -10.61
N LEU A 292 -1.58 -13.42 -11.18
CA LEU A 292 -1.15 -13.37 -12.57
C LEU A 292 -2.33 -13.50 -13.54
N ALA A 293 -3.21 -14.47 -13.33
CA ALA A 293 -4.39 -14.69 -14.17
C ALA A 293 -5.33 -13.49 -14.19
N VAL A 294 -5.59 -12.90 -13.00
CA VAL A 294 -6.41 -11.70 -12.86
C VAL A 294 -5.75 -10.50 -13.52
N ALA A 295 -4.44 -10.30 -13.28
CA ALA A 295 -3.69 -9.18 -13.86
C ALA A 295 -3.69 -9.21 -15.39
N ILE A 296 -3.45 -10.38 -16.00
CA ILE A 296 -3.50 -10.56 -17.46
C ILE A 296 -4.89 -10.19 -17.98
N ARG A 297 -5.95 -10.72 -17.38
CA ARG A 297 -7.32 -10.48 -17.86
C ARG A 297 -7.75 -9.02 -17.70
N GLN A 298 -7.39 -8.35 -16.60
CA GLN A 298 -7.71 -6.94 -16.37
C GLN A 298 -6.82 -6.02 -17.22
N SER A 299 -5.58 -6.39 -17.49
CA SER A 299 -4.69 -5.67 -18.39
C SER A 299 -5.25 -5.62 -19.82
N GLN A 300 -5.85 -6.73 -20.31
CA GLN A 300 -6.53 -6.79 -21.61
C GLN A 300 -7.75 -5.84 -21.68
N ARG A 301 -8.36 -5.51 -20.52
CA ARG A 301 -9.46 -4.55 -20.40
C ARG A 301 -8.98 -3.10 -20.24
N LYS A 302 -7.70 -2.81 -20.53
CA LYS A 302 -7.06 -1.49 -20.44
C LYS A 302 -6.96 -0.91 -19.01
N ASN A 303 -7.13 -1.72 -17.96
CA ASN A 303 -6.93 -1.27 -16.59
C ASN A 303 -5.44 -0.95 -16.36
N ALA A 304 -5.13 0.32 -16.07
CA ALA A 304 -3.77 0.80 -15.89
C ALA A 304 -3.11 0.23 -14.61
N THR A 305 -3.86 0.09 -13.53
CA THR A 305 -3.40 -0.53 -12.28
C THR A 305 -3.02 -1.98 -12.50
N ALA A 306 -3.84 -2.74 -13.27
CA ALA A 306 -3.58 -4.13 -13.57
C ALA A 306 -2.30 -4.32 -14.41
N LYS A 307 -2.00 -3.42 -15.35
CA LYS A 307 -0.75 -3.46 -16.12
C LYS A 307 0.48 -3.29 -15.23
N ARG A 308 0.43 -2.34 -14.28
CA ARG A 308 1.54 -2.09 -13.34
C ARG A 308 1.71 -3.25 -12.36
N TYR A 309 0.60 -3.76 -11.83
CA TYR A 309 0.62 -4.94 -10.98
C TYR A 309 1.18 -6.15 -11.73
N LEU A 310 0.84 -6.35 -13.01
CA LEU A 310 1.39 -7.43 -13.84
C LEU A 310 2.92 -7.34 -13.95
N VAL A 311 3.47 -6.14 -14.11
CA VAL A 311 4.93 -5.93 -14.12
C VAL A 311 5.53 -6.30 -12.76
N ALA A 312 4.93 -5.85 -11.65
CA ALA A 312 5.42 -6.12 -10.30
C ALA A 312 5.45 -7.62 -9.99
N ILE A 313 4.35 -8.34 -10.24
CA ILE A 313 4.25 -9.78 -9.97
C ILE A 313 5.15 -10.60 -10.90
N SER A 314 5.33 -10.18 -12.16
CA SER A 314 6.25 -10.83 -13.10
C SER A 314 7.70 -10.71 -12.66
N LEU A 315 8.12 -9.53 -12.20
CA LEU A 315 9.46 -9.32 -11.65
C LEU A 315 9.69 -10.14 -10.38
N PHE A 316 8.71 -10.20 -9.49
CA PHE A 316 8.79 -11.07 -8.32
C PHE A 316 8.95 -12.55 -8.72
N PHE A 317 8.16 -13.04 -9.67
CA PHE A 317 8.23 -14.41 -10.16
C PHE A 317 9.61 -14.73 -10.76
N VAL A 318 10.15 -13.84 -11.59
CA VAL A 318 11.50 -13.99 -12.17
C VAL A 318 12.57 -13.97 -11.09
N SER A 319 12.50 -13.04 -10.13
CA SER A 319 13.47 -12.96 -9.03
C SER A 319 13.42 -14.19 -8.13
N GLY A 320 12.24 -14.77 -7.90
CA GLY A 320 12.05 -16.02 -7.16
C GLY A 320 12.67 -17.23 -7.88
N ILE A 321 12.48 -17.34 -9.20
CA ILE A 321 13.13 -18.40 -10.01
C ILE A 321 14.64 -18.26 -9.94
N ILE A 322 15.17 -17.05 -10.09
CA ILE A 322 16.61 -16.78 -9.98
C ILE A 322 17.12 -17.20 -8.60
N ALA A 323 16.41 -16.81 -7.52
CA ALA A 323 16.76 -17.16 -6.15
C ALA A 323 16.87 -18.68 -5.94
N ILE A 324 15.87 -19.44 -6.41
CA ILE A 324 15.86 -20.91 -6.33
C ILE A 324 16.99 -21.51 -7.17
N SER A 325 17.29 -20.94 -8.34
CA SER A 325 18.35 -21.44 -9.22
C SER A 325 19.74 -21.16 -8.66
N LEU A 326 19.95 -20.00 -8.04
CA LEU A 326 21.22 -19.63 -7.40
C LEU A 326 21.53 -20.49 -6.18
N SER A 327 20.53 -20.96 -5.45
CA SER A 327 20.72 -21.85 -4.30
C SER A 327 21.31 -23.22 -4.65
N LYS A 328 21.31 -23.59 -5.94
CA LYS A 328 21.93 -24.81 -6.46
C LYS A 328 23.39 -24.61 -6.93
N LEU A 329 23.90 -23.37 -6.88
CA LEU A 329 25.29 -23.10 -7.21
C LEU A 329 26.20 -23.52 -6.03
N ASP A 330 27.03 -24.52 -6.27
CA ASP A 330 27.85 -25.26 -5.28
C ASP A 330 28.89 -24.42 -4.52
N GLN A 331 29.02 -23.13 -4.82
CA GLN A 331 30.09 -22.27 -4.29
C GLN A 331 29.61 -21.11 -3.39
N GLN A 332 28.34 -21.09 -2.99
CA GLN A 332 27.82 -20.02 -2.11
C GLN A 332 27.67 -20.54 -0.67
N PHE A 333 28.59 -20.13 0.19
CA PHE A 333 28.58 -20.47 1.62
C PHE A 333 28.13 -19.32 2.52
N ASP A 334 28.12 -18.09 1.98
CA ASP A 334 27.82 -16.85 2.71
C ASP A 334 26.36 -16.40 2.64
N LEU A 335 25.59 -16.99 1.72
CA LEU A 335 24.17 -16.67 1.54
C LEU A 335 23.28 -17.90 1.71
N TYR A 336 22.28 -17.78 2.56
CA TYR A 336 21.21 -18.75 2.68
C TYR A 336 20.11 -18.51 1.63
N ILE A 337 19.29 -19.52 1.37
CA ILE A 337 18.11 -19.39 0.48
C ILE A 337 17.15 -18.32 0.99
N GLU A 338 17.07 -18.13 2.32
CA GLU A 338 16.25 -17.13 2.98
C GLU A 338 16.68 -15.70 2.62
N HIS A 339 17.98 -15.43 2.45
CA HIS A 339 18.44 -14.11 2.00
C HIS A 339 17.95 -13.78 0.58
N LEU A 340 17.97 -14.77 -0.31
CA LEU A 340 17.49 -14.61 -1.68
C LEU A 340 15.98 -14.42 -1.70
N GLY A 341 15.27 -15.17 -0.86
CA GLY A 341 13.83 -15.01 -0.63
C GLY A 341 13.49 -13.60 -0.11
N LEU A 342 14.20 -13.14 0.92
CA LEU A 342 14.05 -11.80 1.48
C LEU A 342 14.19 -10.70 0.42
N VAL A 343 15.24 -10.79 -0.42
CA VAL A 343 15.49 -9.81 -1.50
C VAL A 343 14.35 -9.83 -2.51
N SER A 344 13.87 -11.01 -2.92
CA SER A 344 12.79 -11.15 -3.89
C SER A 344 11.49 -10.53 -3.36
N VAL A 345 11.11 -10.81 -2.13
CA VAL A 345 9.92 -10.24 -1.49
C VAL A 345 10.09 -8.73 -1.22
N ALA A 346 11.29 -8.26 -0.85
CA ALA A 346 11.54 -6.83 -0.68
C ALA A 346 11.36 -6.05 -1.99
N ILE A 347 11.80 -6.61 -3.11
CA ILE A 347 11.55 -6.04 -4.46
C ILE A 347 10.05 -5.98 -4.73
N GLU A 348 9.32 -7.06 -4.49
CA GLU A 348 7.86 -7.11 -4.68
C GLU A 348 7.16 -6.04 -3.84
N VAL A 349 7.48 -5.96 -2.55
CA VAL A 349 6.88 -4.98 -1.63
C VAL A 349 7.12 -3.55 -2.11
N VAL A 350 8.32 -3.21 -2.56
CA VAL A 350 8.60 -1.87 -3.12
C VAL A 350 7.80 -1.61 -4.39
N LEU A 351 7.73 -2.57 -5.30
CA LEU A 351 6.99 -2.42 -6.55
C LEU A 351 5.48 -2.27 -6.33
N LEU A 352 4.91 -3.04 -5.39
CA LEU A 352 3.50 -2.92 -5.02
C LEU A 352 3.21 -1.58 -4.33
N ALA A 353 4.13 -1.07 -3.52
CA ALA A 353 4.02 0.27 -2.93
C ALA A 353 3.95 1.36 -4.03
N LEU A 354 4.75 1.23 -5.10
CA LEU A 354 4.69 2.13 -6.25
C LEU A 354 3.34 2.01 -7.01
N VAL A 355 2.81 0.79 -7.18
CA VAL A 355 1.49 0.58 -7.80
C VAL A 355 0.39 1.27 -7.00
N LEU A 356 0.39 1.11 -5.66
CA LEU A 356 -0.56 1.76 -4.76
C LEU A 356 -0.44 3.29 -4.80
N SER A 357 0.79 3.83 -4.76
CA SER A 357 1.05 5.26 -4.84
C SER A 357 0.49 5.86 -6.13
N PHE A 358 0.67 5.15 -7.24
CA PHE A 358 0.16 5.59 -8.54
C PHE A 358 -1.38 5.56 -8.60
N GLN A 359 -2.00 4.47 -8.15
CA GLN A 359 -3.46 4.37 -8.07
C GLN A 359 -4.06 5.50 -7.23
N PHE A 360 -3.38 5.84 -6.14
CA PHE A 360 -3.79 6.93 -5.28
C PHE A 360 -3.70 8.31 -5.96
N SER A 361 -2.61 8.56 -6.71
CA SER A 361 -2.45 9.80 -7.47
C SER A 361 -3.56 9.97 -8.53
N GLN A 362 -3.90 8.88 -9.25
CA GLN A 362 -5.00 8.91 -10.22
C GLN A 362 -6.36 9.23 -9.55
N LEU A 363 -6.67 8.56 -8.44
CA LEU A 363 -7.94 8.78 -7.74
C LEU A 363 -8.05 10.21 -7.20
N ARG A 364 -6.94 10.78 -6.77
CA ARG A 364 -6.87 12.18 -6.31
C ARG A 364 -7.16 13.14 -7.47
N GLN A 365 -6.52 12.92 -8.62
CA GLN A 365 -6.73 13.73 -9.81
C GLN A 365 -8.19 13.68 -10.29
N GLU A 366 -8.77 12.48 -10.40
CA GLU A 366 -10.17 12.30 -10.77
C GLU A 366 -11.13 13.04 -9.81
N LYS A 367 -10.82 13.02 -8.51
CA LYS A 367 -11.60 13.75 -7.51
C LYS A 367 -11.48 15.27 -7.68
N GLU A 368 -10.28 15.79 -7.93
CA GLU A 368 -10.03 17.23 -8.16
C GLU A 368 -10.77 17.70 -9.42
N GLU A 369 -10.69 16.96 -10.52
CA GLU A 369 -11.42 17.24 -11.77
C GLU A 369 -12.94 17.22 -11.57
N ALA A 370 -13.46 16.25 -10.81
CA ALA A 370 -14.88 16.17 -10.49
C ALA A 370 -15.36 17.35 -9.63
N LEU A 371 -14.55 17.80 -8.67
CA LEU A 371 -14.86 18.96 -7.84
C LEU A 371 -14.84 20.27 -8.65
N GLU A 372 -13.91 20.44 -9.56
CA GLU A 372 -13.85 21.59 -10.47
C GLU A 372 -15.06 21.62 -11.41
N ALA A 373 -15.42 20.47 -12.00
CA ALA A 373 -16.62 20.34 -12.84
C ALA A 373 -17.90 20.67 -12.07
N LEU A 374 -18.01 20.22 -10.82
CA LEU A 374 -19.15 20.54 -9.94
C LEU A 374 -19.21 22.05 -9.66
N GLY A 375 -18.07 22.68 -9.34
CA GLY A 375 -17.99 24.12 -9.09
C GLY A 375 -18.34 24.97 -10.33
N MET A 376 -17.94 24.53 -11.53
CA MET A 376 -18.36 25.16 -12.77
C MET A 376 -19.87 25.03 -13.01
N THR A 377 -20.42 23.84 -12.77
CA THR A 377 -21.86 23.59 -12.93
C THR A 377 -22.66 24.45 -11.95
N GLU A 378 -22.20 24.61 -10.72
CA GLU A 378 -22.85 25.45 -9.72
C GLU A 378 -22.82 26.93 -10.12
N LYS A 379 -21.68 27.44 -10.61
CA LYS A 379 -21.60 28.82 -11.13
C LYS A 379 -22.58 29.06 -12.29
N VAL A 380 -22.64 28.15 -13.25
CA VAL A 380 -23.57 28.26 -14.39
C VAL A 380 -25.04 28.21 -13.92
N ALA A 381 -25.35 27.36 -12.95
CA ALA A 381 -26.71 27.27 -12.39
C ALA A 381 -27.16 28.52 -11.62
N HIS A 382 -26.19 29.30 -11.07
CA HIS A 382 -26.47 30.48 -10.22
C HIS A 382 -26.27 31.82 -10.92
N SER A 383 -25.79 31.87 -12.17
CA SER A 383 -25.56 33.11 -12.92
C SER A 383 -26.48 33.25 -14.15
N ASP A 384 -26.78 34.48 -14.50
CA ASP A 384 -27.45 34.83 -15.76
C ASP A 384 -26.44 34.82 -16.91
N ALA A 385 -26.77 34.12 -18.01
CA ALA A 385 -25.84 33.90 -19.12
C ALA A 385 -25.48 35.18 -19.88
N LEU A 386 -26.38 36.19 -19.90
CA LEU A 386 -26.18 37.46 -20.62
C LEU A 386 -25.35 38.46 -19.81
N THR A 387 -25.76 38.69 -18.53
CA THR A 387 -25.22 39.77 -17.71
C THR A 387 -24.17 39.29 -16.72
N SER A 388 -23.99 37.97 -16.57
CA SER A 388 -23.13 37.34 -15.54
C SER A 388 -23.51 37.68 -14.09
N LEU A 389 -24.63 38.36 -13.87
CA LEU A 389 -25.16 38.58 -12.53
C LEU A 389 -25.72 37.29 -11.94
N PRO A 390 -25.85 37.16 -10.61
CA PRO A 390 -26.66 36.13 -10.00
C PRO A 390 -28.07 36.11 -10.58
N ASN A 391 -28.53 34.89 -10.94
CA ASN A 391 -29.84 34.71 -11.59
C ASN A 391 -30.98 34.57 -10.57
N ARG A 392 -32.20 34.31 -11.07
CA ARG A 392 -33.38 34.11 -10.25
C ARG A 392 -33.27 33.00 -9.22
N TYR A 393 -32.53 31.91 -9.55
CA TYR A 393 -32.30 30.82 -8.59
C TYR A 393 -31.41 31.26 -7.41
N ALA A 394 -30.33 32.00 -7.70
CA ALA A 394 -29.49 32.57 -6.70
C ALA A 394 -30.21 33.60 -5.82
N PHE A 395 -31.09 34.41 -6.44
CA PHE A 395 -31.95 35.35 -5.73
C PHE A 395 -32.90 34.67 -4.71
N VAL A 396 -33.60 33.60 -5.11
CA VAL A 396 -34.51 32.85 -4.21
C VAL A 396 -33.73 32.28 -3.02
N LYS A 397 -32.57 31.70 -3.24
CA LYS A 397 -31.72 31.18 -2.17
C LYS A 397 -31.23 32.28 -1.20
N ALA A 398 -30.84 33.44 -1.72
CA ALA A 398 -30.39 34.55 -0.89
C ALA A 398 -31.57 35.18 -0.08
N LEU A 399 -32.76 35.21 -0.66
CA LEU A 399 -33.95 35.70 -0.01
C LEU A 399 -34.36 34.87 1.23
N GLU A 400 -34.14 33.55 1.19
CA GLU A 400 -34.38 32.65 2.33
C GLU A 400 -33.44 32.94 3.52
N GLN A 401 -32.30 33.59 3.29
CA GLN A 401 -31.30 33.94 4.31
C GLN A 401 -31.47 35.40 4.82
N MET A 402 -32.52 36.09 4.41
CA MET A 402 -32.72 37.50 4.72
C MET A 402 -33.09 37.71 6.20
N THR A 403 -32.59 38.79 6.78
CA THR A 403 -32.83 39.17 8.18
C THR A 403 -33.97 40.21 8.30
N MET A 404 -34.52 40.38 9.51
CA MET A 404 -35.58 41.36 9.79
C MET A 404 -35.20 42.83 9.46
N GLN A 405 -33.90 43.15 9.38
CA GLN A 405 -33.40 44.46 9.01
C GLN A 405 -33.22 44.65 7.50
N GLY A 406 -33.39 43.58 6.72
CA GLY A 406 -33.13 43.58 5.29
C GLY A 406 -34.25 44.30 4.49
N SER A 407 -33.90 44.62 3.25
CA SER A 407 -34.85 45.13 2.25
C SER A 407 -34.65 44.47 0.90
N LEU A 408 -35.75 44.31 0.17
CA LEU A 408 -35.81 43.89 -1.22
C LEU A 408 -36.17 45.08 -2.08
N THR A 409 -35.46 45.29 -3.18
CA THR A 409 -35.84 46.26 -4.22
C THR A 409 -35.99 45.51 -5.55
N PHE A 410 -37.19 45.53 -6.12
CA PHE A 410 -37.41 45.13 -7.50
C PHE A 410 -37.21 46.30 -8.45
N ILE A 411 -36.65 46.01 -9.63
CA ILE A 411 -36.31 47.02 -10.62
C ILE A 411 -36.69 46.46 -11.99
N ASP A 412 -37.38 47.31 -12.76
CA ASP A 412 -37.74 47.05 -14.15
C ASP A 412 -37.03 48.11 -15.03
N LEU A 413 -36.26 47.63 -16.03
CA LEU A 413 -35.46 48.48 -16.90
C LEU A 413 -36.34 48.99 -18.04
N ASP A 414 -36.63 50.28 -18.03
CA ASP A 414 -37.43 50.92 -19.07
C ASP A 414 -36.63 51.10 -20.38
N GLY A 415 -37.34 51.05 -21.51
CA GLY A 415 -36.77 51.32 -22.83
C GLY A 415 -36.25 50.08 -23.58
N LEU A 416 -36.13 48.91 -22.94
CA LEU A 416 -35.64 47.67 -23.60
C LEU A 416 -36.44 47.35 -24.87
N LYS A 417 -37.76 47.42 -24.82
CA LYS A 417 -38.62 47.16 -25.99
C LYS A 417 -38.32 48.11 -27.13
N PHE A 418 -38.12 49.42 -26.86
CA PHE A 418 -37.78 50.41 -27.87
C PHE A 418 -36.49 50.04 -28.61
N TYR A 419 -35.44 49.67 -27.85
CA TYR A 419 -34.15 49.27 -28.45
C TYR A 419 -34.26 47.98 -29.23
N ASN A 420 -35.02 47.01 -28.77
CA ASN A 420 -35.28 45.75 -29.48
C ASN A 420 -36.01 45.99 -30.81
N ASP A 421 -37.08 46.80 -30.76
CA ASP A 421 -37.95 47.06 -31.93
C ASP A 421 -37.25 47.95 -33.00
N GLN A 422 -36.39 48.90 -32.59
CA GLN A 422 -35.72 49.84 -33.49
C GLN A 422 -34.37 49.31 -33.99
N TYR A 423 -33.61 48.58 -33.17
CA TYR A 423 -32.20 48.24 -33.47
C TYR A 423 -31.91 46.73 -33.38
N GLY A 424 -32.92 45.92 -33.05
CA GLY A 424 -32.82 44.49 -32.92
C GLY A 424 -32.36 44.03 -31.55
N HIS A 425 -32.55 42.72 -31.26
CA HIS A 425 -32.27 42.10 -29.94
C HIS A 425 -30.84 42.28 -29.47
N ALA A 426 -29.85 42.27 -30.37
CA ALA A 426 -28.48 42.49 -29.98
C ALA A 426 -28.26 43.84 -29.29
N ARG A 427 -28.94 44.91 -29.72
CA ARG A 427 -28.85 46.22 -29.06
C ARG A 427 -29.56 46.25 -27.71
N GLY A 428 -30.66 45.51 -27.59
CA GLY A 428 -31.32 45.30 -26.29
C GLY A 428 -30.45 44.51 -25.29
N ASP A 429 -29.75 43.48 -25.79
CA ASP A 429 -28.78 42.73 -24.95
C ASP A 429 -27.62 43.62 -24.49
N GLU A 430 -27.11 44.50 -25.37
CA GLU A 430 -26.09 45.49 -24.97
C GLU A 430 -26.62 46.44 -23.89
N LEU A 431 -27.86 46.91 -23.97
CA LEU A 431 -28.50 47.74 -22.93
C LEU A 431 -28.55 47.00 -21.59
N LEU A 432 -28.97 45.73 -21.59
CA LEU A 432 -29.01 44.92 -20.38
C LEU A 432 -27.62 44.72 -19.73
N ILE A 433 -26.63 44.43 -20.55
CA ILE A 433 -25.21 44.28 -20.08
C ILE A 433 -24.69 45.62 -19.54
N CYS A 434 -24.94 46.72 -20.27
CA CYS A 434 -24.52 48.05 -19.87
C CYS A 434 -25.15 48.47 -18.51
N PHE A 435 -26.46 48.27 -18.36
CA PHE A 435 -27.15 48.56 -17.11
C PHE A 435 -26.62 47.70 -15.95
N ALA A 436 -26.54 46.39 -16.14
CA ALA A 436 -26.04 45.45 -15.13
C ALA A 436 -24.66 45.85 -14.61
N LYS A 437 -23.72 46.14 -15.52
CA LYS A 437 -22.34 46.54 -15.20
C LYS A 437 -22.27 47.86 -14.43
N ASN A 438 -22.96 48.89 -14.92
CA ASN A 438 -22.97 50.21 -14.29
C ASN A 438 -23.66 50.20 -12.93
N TYR A 439 -24.77 49.45 -12.82
CA TYR A 439 -25.50 49.37 -11.55
C TYR A 439 -24.72 48.58 -10.49
N GLN A 440 -24.15 47.44 -10.84
CA GLN A 440 -23.32 46.68 -9.93
C GLN A 440 -22.09 47.49 -9.44
N HIS A 441 -21.48 48.26 -10.35
CA HIS A 441 -20.39 49.15 -9.98
C HIS A 441 -20.79 50.27 -9.01
N SER A 442 -22.03 50.82 -9.15
CA SER A 442 -22.53 51.87 -8.31
C SER A 442 -23.03 51.38 -6.94
N LEU A 443 -23.47 50.13 -6.84
CA LEU A 443 -23.91 49.50 -5.58
C LEU A 443 -22.77 49.20 -4.61
N GLY A 444 -21.53 49.00 -5.10
CA GLY A 444 -20.42 48.58 -4.28
C GLY A 444 -20.45 47.11 -3.90
N SER A 445 -19.64 46.71 -2.89
CA SER A 445 -19.45 45.28 -2.55
C SER A 445 -20.49 44.70 -1.58
N ASP A 446 -21.21 45.53 -0.86
CA ASP A 446 -22.11 45.13 0.25
C ASP A 446 -23.53 44.81 -0.20
N LEU A 447 -23.90 45.15 -1.45
CA LEU A 447 -25.22 44.96 -2.05
C LEU A 447 -25.13 44.04 -3.27
N VAL A 448 -26.04 43.10 -3.42
CA VAL A 448 -25.99 42.13 -4.50
C VAL A 448 -27.15 42.40 -5.47
N LEU A 449 -26.77 42.63 -6.74
CA LEU A 449 -27.71 42.78 -7.86
C LEU A 449 -27.97 41.42 -8.49
N TYR A 450 -29.23 41.11 -8.71
CA TYR A 450 -29.73 39.90 -9.36
C TYR A 450 -30.46 40.26 -10.66
N ARG A 451 -30.38 39.40 -11.69
CA ARG A 451 -31.26 39.45 -12.84
C ARG A 451 -32.26 38.32 -12.78
N LEU A 452 -33.54 38.67 -12.76
CA LEU A 452 -34.63 37.71 -12.61
C LEU A 452 -35.12 37.15 -13.96
N GLY A 453 -34.96 37.92 -15.03
CA GLY A 453 -35.32 37.58 -16.42
C GLY A 453 -35.80 38.81 -17.20
N GLY A 454 -35.64 38.78 -18.52
CA GLY A 454 -36.03 39.94 -19.35
C GLY A 454 -35.34 41.25 -18.91
N ASP A 455 -36.13 42.25 -18.57
CA ASP A 455 -35.80 43.58 -18.05
C ASP A 455 -35.90 43.68 -16.52
N GLU A 456 -36.18 42.58 -15.82
CA GLU A 456 -36.40 42.55 -14.37
C GLU A 456 -35.10 42.25 -13.61
N PHE A 457 -34.78 43.11 -12.64
CA PHE A 457 -33.67 42.99 -11.73
C PHE A 457 -34.15 43.06 -10.28
N ALA A 458 -33.34 42.62 -9.36
CA ALA A 458 -33.57 42.77 -7.92
C ALA A 458 -32.28 43.09 -7.17
N VAL A 459 -32.40 43.86 -6.09
CA VAL A 459 -31.30 44.09 -5.13
C VAL A 459 -31.76 43.63 -3.77
N LEU A 460 -30.91 42.84 -3.10
CA LEU A 460 -31.07 42.47 -1.70
C LEU A 460 -30.09 43.29 -0.84
N SER A 461 -30.61 43.97 0.17
CA SER A 461 -29.83 44.63 1.21
C SER A 461 -30.09 43.97 2.55
N TYR A 462 -29.08 43.42 3.17
CA TYR A 462 -29.20 42.82 4.52
C TYR A 462 -29.30 43.85 5.66
N LYS A 463 -29.01 45.12 5.36
CA LYS A 463 -29.06 46.26 6.32
C LYS A 463 -30.19 47.25 6.03
N GLY A 464 -31.02 46.99 5.05
CA GLY A 464 -32.14 47.88 4.69
C GLY A 464 -31.75 49.21 4.04
N GLU A 465 -30.64 49.25 3.30
CA GLU A 465 -30.04 50.48 2.74
C GLU A 465 -30.72 50.93 1.44
N VAL A 466 -32.03 51.11 1.45
CA VAL A 466 -32.86 51.44 0.27
C VAL A 466 -32.37 52.73 -0.41
N ALA A 467 -32.04 53.80 0.36
CA ALA A 467 -31.58 55.06 -0.21
C ALA A 467 -30.23 54.93 -0.96
N VAL A 468 -29.38 53.98 -0.59
CA VAL A 468 -28.14 53.67 -1.30
C VAL A 468 -28.48 52.98 -2.63
N VAL A 469 -29.38 51.99 -2.61
CA VAL A 469 -29.84 51.25 -3.79
C VAL A 469 -30.47 52.20 -4.84
N GLU A 470 -31.34 53.12 -4.40
CA GLU A 470 -32.00 54.09 -5.30
C GLU A 470 -30.96 55.08 -5.88
N ARG A 471 -30.04 55.60 -5.10
CA ARG A 471 -28.99 56.52 -5.58
C ARG A 471 -28.08 55.82 -6.58
N ALA A 472 -27.68 54.62 -6.31
CA ALA A 472 -26.87 53.80 -7.20
C ALA A 472 -27.60 53.53 -8.53
N MET A 473 -28.91 53.26 -8.48
CA MET A 473 -29.75 53.07 -9.67
C MET A 473 -29.77 54.34 -10.53
N GLN A 474 -30.00 55.49 -9.95
CA GLN A 474 -29.99 56.78 -10.67
C GLN A 474 -28.65 57.02 -11.35
N GLN A 475 -27.54 56.83 -10.65
CA GLN A 475 -26.20 56.96 -11.21
C GLN A 475 -25.95 55.94 -12.36
N ALA A 476 -26.42 54.72 -12.24
CA ALA A 476 -26.32 53.73 -13.28
C ALA A 476 -27.08 54.14 -14.54
N ILE A 477 -28.33 54.62 -14.42
CA ILE A 477 -29.12 55.08 -15.55
C ILE A 477 -28.49 56.29 -16.25
N GLU A 478 -27.94 57.27 -15.49
CA GLU A 478 -27.19 58.40 -16.07
C GLU A 478 -26.01 57.93 -16.93
N ARG A 479 -25.23 56.96 -16.44
CA ARG A 479 -24.12 56.39 -17.19
C ARG A 479 -24.58 55.62 -18.43
N VAL A 480 -25.64 54.82 -18.29
CA VAL A 480 -26.25 54.09 -19.42
C VAL A 480 -26.69 55.03 -20.53
N ARG A 481 -27.28 56.20 -20.18
CA ARG A 481 -27.65 57.23 -21.14
C ARG A 481 -26.42 57.84 -21.84
N LEU A 482 -25.36 58.11 -21.09
CA LEU A 482 -24.11 58.62 -21.67
C LEU A 482 -23.44 57.60 -22.59
N GLU A 483 -23.67 56.32 -22.42
CA GLU A 483 -23.18 55.21 -23.27
C GLU A 483 -24.05 54.98 -24.51
N GLY A 484 -25.02 55.92 -24.82
CA GLY A 484 -25.80 55.91 -26.06
C GLY A 484 -27.17 55.21 -25.94
N PHE A 485 -27.68 55.08 -24.70
CA PHE A 485 -29.03 54.57 -24.44
C PHE A 485 -29.92 55.66 -23.81
N GLU A 486 -30.11 56.77 -24.53
CA GLU A 486 -30.77 57.99 -24.04
C GLU A 486 -32.20 57.76 -23.58
N PHE A 487 -32.94 56.83 -24.20
CA PHE A 487 -34.32 56.48 -23.85
C PHE A 487 -34.43 55.44 -22.74
N SER A 488 -33.31 55.10 -22.06
CA SER A 488 -33.34 54.18 -20.94
C SER A 488 -33.79 54.84 -19.65
N GLY A 489 -34.48 54.10 -18.82
CA GLY A 489 -34.89 54.46 -17.47
C GLY A 489 -34.96 53.21 -16.60
N ALA A 490 -35.32 53.38 -15.34
CA ALA A 490 -35.64 52.25 -14.50
C ALA A 490 -36.73 52.62 -13.49
N SER A 491 -37.67 51.72 -13.28
CA SER A 491 -38.72 51.82 -12.29
C SER A 491 -38.42 50.87 -11.12
N ALA A 492 -38.52 51.34 -9.89
CA ALA A 492 -38.18 50.53 -8.73
C ALA A 492 -39.24 50.55 -7.65
N GLY A 493 -39.42 49.46 -6.95
CA GLY A 493 -40.22 49.32 -5.77
C GLY A 493 -39.52 48.52 -4.69
N TYR A 494 -39.54 48.97 -3.47
CA TYR A 494 -38.89 48.31 -2.37
C TYR A 494 -39.82 47.93 -1.23
N ALA A 495 -39.47 46.91 -0.48
CA ALA A 495 -40.14 46.50 0.74
C ALA A 495 -39.10 46.09 1.79
N TYR A 496 -39.34 46.48 3.03
CA TYR A 496 -38.52 45.98 4.16
C TYR A 496 -39.06 44.63 4.64
N TYR A 497 -38.16 43.75 5.09
CA TYR A 497 -38.54 42.44 5.55
C TYR A 497 -39.55 42.46 6.71
N TYR A 498 -39.47 43.45 7.58
CA TYR A 498 -40.41 43.62 8.69
C TYR A 498 -41.84 44.10 8.26
N GLU A 499 -42.05 44.48 7.01
CA GLU A 499 -43.36 44.87 6.47
C GLU A 499 -44.23 43.69 6.04
N ALA A 500 -43.64 42.48 6.06
CA ALA A 500 -44.30 41.28 5.57
C ALA A 500 -44.16 40.10 6.53
N ASP A 501 -45.23 39.31 6.68
CA ASP A 501 -45.23 38.11 7.50
C ASP A 501 -44.64 36.90 6.76
N THR A 502 -44.58 36.96 5.43
CA THR A 502 -44.05 35.91 4.56
C THR A 502 -43.22 36.45 3.40
N ILE A 503 -42.28 35.64 2.89
CA ILE A 503 -41.51 35.97 1.68
C ILE A 503 -42.45 36.30 0.49
N ALA A 504 -43.52 35.56 0.32
CA ALA A 504 -44.48 35.79 -0.75
C ALA A 504 -45.14 37.16 -0.66
N GLU A 505 -45.43 37.62 0.54
CA GLU A 505 -45.98 38.93 0.80
C GLU A 505 -44.95 40.04 0.59
N LEU A 506 -43.69 39.84 1.01
CA LEU A 506 -42.58 40.75 0.75
C LEU A 506 -42.39 40.99 -0.75
N LEU A 507 -42.38 39.91 -1.55
CA LEU A 507 -42.29 40.00 -3.00
C LEU A 507 -43.46 40.78 -3.60
N ARG A 508 -44.70 40.53 -3.14
CA ARG A 508 -45.90 41.22 -3.60
C ARG A 508 -45.86 42.72 -3.31
N ILE A 509 -45.46 43.12 -2.10
CA ILE A 509 -45.38 44.54 -1.72
C ILE A 509 -44.32 45.27 -2.58
N ALA A 510 -43.16 44.69 -2.78
CA ALA A 510 -42.12 45.30 -3.61
C ALA A 510 -42.56 45.42 -5.08
N ASP A 511 -43.20 44.41 -5.62
CA ASP A 511 -43.71 44.39 -6.99
C ASP A 511 -44.83 45.44 -7.21
N GLU A 512 -45.80 45.52 -6.31
CA GLU A 512 -46.86 46.53 -6.37
C GLU A 512 -46.28 47.95 -6.37
N ARG A 513 -45.31 48.24 -5.47
CA ARG A 513 -44.64 49.55 -5.39
C ARG A 513 -43.82 49.85 -6.67
N MET A 514 -43.18 48.86 -7.26
CA MET A 514 -42.48 49.02 -8.53
C MET A 514 -43.46 49.35 -9.68
N TYR A 515 -44.58 48.66 -9.73
CA TYR A 515 -45.59 48.90 -10.73
C TYR A 515 -46.25 50.28 -10.60
N GLU A 516 -46.52 50.76 -9.37
CA GLU A 516 -47.01 52.14 -9.10
C GLU A 516 -45.98 53.19 -9.56
N ASN A 517 -44.69 52.97 -9.27
CA ASN A 517 -43.61 53.85 -9.74
C ASN A 517 -43.52 53.89 -11.27
N LYS A 518 -43.68 52.75 -11.95
CA LYS A 518 -43.72 52.65 -13.42
C LYS A 518 -44.85 53.44 -14.03
N ARG A 519 -46.07 53.32 -13.45
CA ARG A 519 -47.27 54.08 -13.90
C ARG A 519 -47.13 55.59 -13.74
N SER A 520 -46.60 56.05 -12.61
CA SER A 520 -46.43 57.50 -12.39
C SER A 520 -45.41 58.13 -13.37
N ARG A 521 -44.40 57.39 -13.79
CA ARG A 521 -43.41 57.83 -14.79
C ARG A 521 -43.94 57.85 -16.22
N GLN A 522 -44.90 57.03 -16.55
CA GLN A 522 -45.50 57.01 -17.89
C GLN A 522 -46.60 58.09 -18.09
N GLN A 523 -47.10 58.70 -16.99
CA GLN A 523 -48.12 59.76 -17.02
C GLN A 523 -47.52 61.17 -16.92
N GLY A 524 -46.24 61.32 -16.57
CA GLY A 524 -45.55 62.60 -16.50
C GLY A 524 -44.55 62.73 -17.67
#